data_77ff5d2788476fede6c594b617a6b408
#
_entry.id   77ff5d2788476fede6c594b617a6b408
#
_cell.length_a   1.000
_cell.length_b   1.000
_cell.length_c   1.000
_cell.angle_alpha   90.00
_cell.angle_beta   90.00
_cell.angle_gamma   90.00
#
_symmetry.space_group_name_H-M   'P 1'
#
loop_
_entity.id
_entity.type
_entity.pdbx_description
1 polymer ?
#
loop_
_entity_poly.entity_id
_entity_poly.type
_entity_poly.pdbx_seq_one_letter_code
_entity_poly.pdbx_strand_id
1 'polypeptide(L)'
;MKRLLTLLTLALLLLTLGTTAAQESCTAILGCDPTLRGLPDEVMAAYPEPNVIQLPIDDSLIYDRLYRKVTAPTQVFDAPGGSPISDHGGGFSYVTVNSIAGDWTQIDTNQWIPSNVLSDDVLISRYAGIRLPAEPLPYPVAWIMRHLNPAAEPGADPSDFNPFLYRYTKVNLYTYVEIDGFRWYQIGPEQWVHQFNVAKMTPIQRPAEVETHKWVGIDLYEQTLIAYEGETPVFATLISSGLEKWPTNEGLFNVYLRFERTTMSGAFQQEDFYSLQEVPWTMYFDGDIALHGTYWHDGFGYRHSHGCVNMSITDAHWLYDWSRDELDRSVPDDKDLSVYVYSSGQYNP
;
A
#
# COMPACT_ATOMS: atom_id res chain seq x y z
N MET A 1 62.31 -37.86 0.64
CA MET A 1 61.04 -37.50 0.06
C MET A 1 59.88 -37.74 1.04
N LYS A 2 59.92 -37.20 2.27
CA LYS A 2 58.82 -37.34 3.29
C LYS A 2 58.64 -36.11 4.17
N ARG A 3 58.95 -34.91 3.69
CA ARG A 3 58.81 -33.66 4.48
C ARG A 3 58.13 -32.49 3.77
N LEU A 4 57.43 -32.75 2.64
CA LEU A 4 56.78 -31.69 1.85
C LEU A 4 55.25 -31.85 1.75
N LEU A 5 54.66 -32.81 2.48
CA LEU A 5 53.18 -33.06 2.41
C LEU A 5 52.39 -32.57 3.63
N THR A 6 53.07 -31.99 4.68
CA THR A 6 52.44 -31.58 5.91
C THR A 6 52.18 -30.06 6.04
N LEU A 7 52.63 -29.26 5.07
CA LEU A 7 52.44 -27.80 5.06
C LEU A 7 51.31 -27.28 4.17
N LEU A 8 50.71 -28.16 3.33
CA LEU A 8 49.60 -27.79 2.45
C LEU A 8 48.20 -28.02 3.06
N THR A 9 48.10 -28.78 4.14
CA THR A 9 46.82 -29.05 4.83
C THR A 9 46.46 -28.04 5.91
N LEU A 10 47.42 -27.19 6.35
CA LEU A 10 47.14 -26.16 7.37
C LEU A 10 46.71 -24.81 6.77
N ALA A 11 46.98 -24.58 5.46
CA ALA A 11 46.55 -23.34 4.77
C ALA A 11 45.10 -23.40 4.27
N LEU A 12 44.50 -24.60 4.15
CA LEU A 12 43.12 -24.74 3.69
C LEU A 12 42.09 -24.71 4.82
N LEU A 13 42.53 -24.76 6.09
CA LEU A 13 41.65 -24.73 7.26
C LEU A 13 41.42 -23.31 7.82
N LEU A 14 42.14 -22.31 7.31
CA LEU A 14 42.05 -20.93 7.77
C LEU A 14 41.19 -20.02 6.86
N LEU A 15 40.70 -20.54 5.71
CA LEU A 15 39.86 -19.80 4.78
C LEU A 15 38.34 -20.09 4.93
N THR A 16 37.96 -21.01 5.81
CA THR A 16 36.53 -21.32 6.06
C THR A 16 36.00 -20.78 7.39
N LEU A 17 36.82 -20.08 8.18
CA LEU A 17 36.42 -19.52 9.49
C LEU A 17 35.95 -18.06 9.41
N GLY A 18 35.99 -17.45 8.23
CA GLY A 18 35.61 -16.03 8.07
C GLY A 18 34.15 -15.75 7.70
N THR A 19 33.37 -16.77 7.29
CA THR A 19 31.97 -16.57 6.81
C THR A 19 30.91 -17.15 7.73
N THR A 20 31.26 -17.93 8.74
CA THR A 20 30.30 -18.54 9.67
C THR A 20 30.00 -17.69 10.91
N ALA A 21 30.92 -16.83 11.33
CA ALA A 21 30.72 -16.03 12.55
C ALA A 21 29.67 -14.92 12.39
N ALA A 22 29.52 -14.35 11.18
CA ALA A 22 28.49 -13.34 10.93
C ALA A 22 27.10 -13.96 10.76
N GLN A 23 27.03 -15.20 10.28
CA GLN A 23 25.78 -15.91 10.05
C GLN A 23 25.26 -16.62 11.31
N GLU A 24 26.16 -17.08 12.19
CA GLU A 24 25.76 -17.65 13.49
C GLU A 24 25.32 -16.56 14.48
N SER A 25 25.90 -15.35 14.42
CA SER A 25 25.42 -14.24 15.24
C SER A 25 24.04 -13.72 14.80
N CYS A 26 23.72 -13.77 13.51
CA CYS A 26 22.41 -13.38 12.98
C CYS A 26 21.30 -14.39 13.35
N THR A 27 21.60 -15.69 13.35
CA THR A 27 20.63 -16.74 13.76
C THR A 27 20.41 -16.77 15.28
N ALA A 28 21.37 -16.39 16.08
CA ALA A 28 21.22 -16.24 17.53
C ALA A 28 20.38 -14.99 17.89
N ILE A 29 20.45 -13.92 17.07
CA ILE A 29 19.66 -12.68 17.26
C ILE A 29 18.21 -12.91 16.82
N LEU A 30 17.96 -13.79 15.85
CA LEU A 30 16.64 -14.08 15.28
C LEU A 30 15.85 -15.13 16.09
N GLY A 31 15.66 -14.92 17.40
CA GLY A 31 14.68 -15.72 18.17
C GLY A 31 15.26 -16.93 18.90
N CYS A 32 16.58 -17.06 19.04
CA CYS A 32 17.20 -18.20 19.69
C CYS A 32 17.70 -17.95 21.12
N ASP A 33 17.78 -16.69 21.57
CA ASP A 33 18.19 -16.35 22.93
C ASP A 33 17.35 -15.18 23.49
N PRO A 34 16.48 -15.45 24.47
CA PRO A 34 15.68 -14.41 25.13
C PRO A 34 16.53 -13.41 25.94
N THR A 35 17.85 -13.63 26.06
CA THR A 35 18.76 -12.68 26.71
C THR A 35 19.38 -11.68 25.76
N LEU A 36 19.31 -11.88 24.44
CA LEU A 36 19.77 -10.93 23.42
C LEU A 36 18.65 -9.94 23.09
N ARG A 37 18.69 -8.78 23.73
CA ARG A 37 17.68 -7.72 23.62
C ARG A 37 17.95 -6.77 22.45
N GLY A 38 17.80 -7.28 21.21
CA GLY A 38 17.88 -6.44 20.01
C GLY A 38 19.32 -6.17 19.50
N LEU A 39 19.41 -5.29 18.51
CA LEU A 39 20.69 -4.85 17.96
C LEU A 39 21.31 -3.75 18.82
N PRO A 40 22.67 -3.64 18.85
CA PRO A 40 23.38 -2.54 19.52
C PRO A 40 22.99 -1.17 18.93
N ASP A 41 22.98 -0.15 19.79
CA ASP A 41 22.60 1.22 19.42
C ASP A 41 23.50 1.79 18.32
N GLU A 42 24.80 1.46 18.32
CA GLU A 42 25.76 1.92 17.32
C GLU A 42 25.42 1.38 15.92
N VAL A 43 24.87 0.16 15.83
CA VAL A 43 24.44 -0.44 14.56
C VAL A 43 23.19 0.28 14.03
N MET A 44 22.23 0.55 14.90
CA MET A 44 21.01 1.30 14.51
C MET A 44 21.31 2.76 14.18
N ALA A 45 22.27 3.39 14.90
CA ALA A 45 22.68 4.76 14.65
C ALA A 45 23.34 4.98 13.28
N ALA A 46 23.87 3.91 12.66
CA ALA A 46 24.36 3.98 11.28
C ALA A 46 23.24 4.09 10.22
N TYR A 47 22.03 3.73 10.58
CA TYR A 47 20.87 3.72 9.69
C TYR A 47 19.61 4.20 10.44
N PRO A 48 19.59 5.46 10.93
CA PRO A 48 18.54 5.94 11.85
C PRO A 48 17.15 6.01 11.20
N GLU A 49 17.11 6.17 9.87
CA GLU A 49 15.88 6.26 9.09
C GLU A 49 15.99 5.40 7.82
N PRO A 50 14.85 4.93 7.27
CA PRO A 50 14.85 4.26 5.97
C PRO A 50 15.38 5.16 4.85
N ASN A 51 16.35 4.67 4.08
CA ASN A 51 16.90 5.40 2.92
C ASN A 51 15.95 5.32 1.72
N VAL A 52 14.80 5.97 1.84
CA VAL A 52 13.75 6.00 0.81
C VAL A 52 13.25 7.44 0.60
N ILE A 53 12.72 7.73 -0.58
CA ILE A 53 12.21 9.05 -0.93
C ILE A 53 10.69 8.99 -1.00
N GLN A 54 9.99 9.73 -0.15
CA GLN A 54 8.55 9.86 -0.23
C GLN A 54 8.15 10.61 -1.51
N LEU A 55 7.09 10.15 -2.18
CA LEU A 55 6.54 10.91 -3.31
C LEU A 55 6.08 12.29 -2.84
N PRO A 56 6.34 13.33 -3.64
CA PRO A 56 5.80 14.65 -3.37
C PRO A 56 4.27 14.64 -3.48
N ILE A 57 3.62 15.33 -2.57
CA ILE A 57 2.16 15.51 -2.62
C ILE A 57 1.89 16.75 -3.48
N ASP A 58 1.06 16.57 -4.50
CA ASP A 58 0.58 17.66 -5.36
C ASP A 58 -0.88 17.97 -5.02
N ASP A 59 -1.09 19.07 -4.32
CA ASP A 59 -2.41 19.53 -3.92
C ASP A 59 -3.30 19.86 -5.13
N SER A 60 -2.73 20.29 -6.25
CA SER A 60 -3.49 20.57 -7.47
C SER A 60 -4.06 19.28 -8.09
N LEU A 61 -3.38 18.15 -7.89
CA LEU A 61 -3.81 16.84 -8.35
C LEU A 61 -4.90 16.24 -7.45
N ILE A 62 -4.70 16.29 -6.14
CA ILE A 62 -5.62 15.64 -5.18
C ILE A 62 -6.90 16.45 -4.93
N TYR A 63 -6.90 17.75 -5.22
CA TYR A 63 -8.07 18.64 -5.08
C TYR A 63 -8.55 19.22 -6.44
N ASP A 64 -8.26 18.55 -7.55
CA ASP A 64 -8.70 18.99 -8.88
C ASP A 64 -10.22 18.83 -9.08
N ARG A 65 -10.90 18.10 -8.20
CA ARG A 65 -12.35 17.90 -8.16
C ARG A 65 -12.92 18.23 -6.80
N LEU A 66 -14.12 18.78 -6.81
CA LEU A 66 -14.93 19.00 -5.63
C LEU A 66 -15.90 17.84 -5.45
N TYR A 67 -15.55 16.91 -4.59
CA TYR A 67 -16.38 15.76 -4.26
C TYR A 67 -17.36 16.06 -3.12
N ARG A 68 -18.52 15.41 -3.15
CA ARG A 68 -19.54 15.45 -2.09
C ARG A 68 -20.12 14.05 -1.89
N LYS A 69 -20.45 13.71 -0.65
CA LYS A 69 -21.17 12.50 -0.30
C LYS A 69 -22.68 12.72 -0.41
N VAL A 70 -23.38 11.78 -1.03
CA VAL A 70 -24.84 11.76 -1.08
C VAL A 70 -25.35 11.08 0.18
N THR A 71 -26.06 11.82 1.03
CA THR A 71 -26.47 11.38 2.39
C THR A 71 -27.82 10.67 2.42
N ALA A 72 -28.63 10.80 1.35
CA ALA A 72 -29.95 10.18 1.25
C ALA A 72 -30.30 9.88 -0.22
N PRO A 73 -31.12 8.88 -0.51
CA PRO A 73 -31.68 8.68 -1.84
C PRO A 73 -32.38 9.94 -2.34
N THR A 74 -32.18 10.28 -3.61
CA THR A 74 -32.76 11.48 -4.22
C THR A 74 -33.07 11.24 -5.69
N GLN A 75 -33.86 12.13 -6.29
CA GLN A 75 -34.04 12.16 -7.74
C GLN A 75 -32.98 13.04 -8.39
N VAL A 76 -32.57 12.67 -9.60
CA VAL A 76 -31.75 13.47 -10.50
C VAL A 76 -32.70 14.21 -11.46
N PHE A 77 -32.45 15.49 -11.68
CA PHE A 77 -33.27 16.37 -12.51
C PHE A 77 -32.48 16.87 -13.73
N ASP A 78 -33.16 17.18 -14.82
CA ASP A 78 -32.55 17.71 -16.05
C ASP A 78 -32.07 19.17 -15.90
N ALA A 79 -32.65 19.92 -14.95
CA ALA A 79 -32.29 21.30 -14.61
C ALA A 79 -32.69 21.62 -13.15
N PRO A 80 -32.24 22.72 -12.55
CA PRO A 80 -32.73 23.21 -11.27
C PRO A 80 -34.26 23.39 -11.27
N GLY A 81 -34.98 22.59 -10.44
CA GLY A 81 -36.45 22.57 -10.40
C GLY A 81 -37.12 22.02 -11.66
N GLY A 82 -36.38 21.37 -12.55
CA GLY A 82 -36.85 20.74 -13.77
C GLY A 82 -37.56 19.41 -13.58
N SER A 83 -37.52 18.55 -14.60
CA SER A 83 -38.15 17.23 -14.57
C SER A 83 -37.19 16.17 -14.01
N PRO A 84 -37.69 15.22 -13.20
CA PRO A 84 -36.87 14.09 -12.78
C PRO A 84 -36.53 13.19 -13.97
N ILE A 85 -35.29 12.77 -14.10
CA ILE A 85 -34.77 11.94 -15.19
C ILE A 85 -34.31 10.55 -14.73
N SER A 86 -33.90 10.44 -13.45
CA SER A 86 -33.50 9.18 -12.84
C SER A 86 -33.54 9.28 -11.32
N ASP A 87 -33.35 8.14 -10.65
CA ASP A 87 -33.13 8.07 -9.22
C ASP A 87 -31.62 7.93 -8.92
N HIS A 88 -31.16 8.55 -7.85
CA HIS A 88 -29.82 8.38 -7.29
C HIS A 88 -29.93 7.70 -5.93
N GLY A 89 -29.27 6.56 -5.77
CA GLY A 89 -29.21 5.85 -4.50
C GLY A 89 -28.45 6.67 -3.45
N GLY A 90 -28.85 6.51 -2.19
CA GLY A 90 -28.02 6.96 -1.05
C GLY A 90 -26.98 5.90 -0.68
N GLY A 91 -26.50 5.93 0.54
CA GLY A 91 -25.56 4.94 1.05
C GLY A 91 -24.10 5.34 0.79
N PHE A 92 -23.30 4.41 0.27
CA PHE A 92 -21.89 4.69 -0.07
C PHE A 92 -21.80 5.33 -1.45
N SER A 93 -22.20 6.60 -1.53
CA SER A 93 -22.34 7.31 -2.79
C SER A 93 -21.70 8.69 -2.75
N TYR A 94 -20.91 8.98 -3.77
CA TYR A 94 -20.15 10.22 -3.91
C TYR A 94 -20.28 10.78 -5.33
N VAL A 95 -20.48 12.08 -5.42
CA VAL A 95 -20.64 12.82 -6.67
C VAL A 95 -19.62 13.94 -6.79
N THR A 96 -19.38 14.39 -8.01
CA THR A 96 -18.56 15.58 -8.31
C THR A 96 -19.45 16.79 -8.48
N VAL A 97 -19.06 17.91 -7.88
CA VAL A 97 -19.76 19.20 -8.03
C VAL A 97 -19.21 19.93 -9.23
N ASN A 98 -20.02 20.04 -10.29
CA ASN A 98 -19.68 20.81 -11.50
C ASN A 98 -20.07 22.29 -11.38
N SER A 99 -21.27 22.54 -10.83
CA SER A 99 -21.74 23.91 -10.54
C SER A 99 -22.85 23.90 -9.49
N ILE A 100 -23.14 25.07 -8.90
CA ILE A 100 -24.22 25.26 -7.92
C ILE A 100 -25.13 26.39 -8.40
N ALA A 101 -26.42 26.16 -8.38
CA ALA A 101 -27.45 27.14 -8.73
C ALA A 101 -28.56 27.17 -7.66
N GLY A 102 -28.45 28.12 -6.71
CA GLY A 102 -29.34 28.18 -5.56
C GLY A 102 -29.27 26.90 -4.70
N ASP A 103 -30.38 26.23 -4.53
CA ASP A 103 -30.49 24.98 -3.74
C ASP A 103 -30.18 23.72 -4.56
N TRP A 104 -29.59 23.86 -5.76
CA TRP A 104 -29.31 22.77 -6.69
C TRP A 104 -27.83 22.64 -6.99
N THR A 105 -27.35 21.40 -7.03
CA THR A 105 -25.96 21.06 -7.42
C THR A 105 -25.98 20.25 -8.71
N GLN A 106 -25.21 20.71 -9.69
CA GLN A 106 -24.95 19.96 -10.91
C GLN A 106 -23.87 18.90 -10.64
N ILE A 107 -24.22 17.65 -10.89
CA ILE A 107 -23.32 16.49 -10.67
C ILE A 107 -22.81 15.89 -11.99
N ASP A 108 -23.44 16.21 -13.11
CA ASP A 108 -23.03 15.85 -14.47
C ASP A 108 -23.75 16.75 -15.48
N THR A 109 -23.45 16.61 -16.77
CA THR A 109 -24.13 17.33 -17.85
C THR A 109 -25.64 17.08 -17.80
N ASN A 110 -26.44 18.14 -17.62
CA ASN A 110 -27.89 18.08 -17.43
C ASN A 110 -28.36 17.14 -16.32
N GLN A 111 -27.54 16.97 -15.28
CA GLN A 111 -27.90 16.18 -14.10
C GLN A 111 -27.75 17.03 -12.85
N TRP A 112 -28.85 17.25 -12.16
CA TRP A 112 -28.95 18.10 -10.99
C TRP A 112 -29.61 17.39 -9.83
N ILE A 113 -29.09 17.59 -8.62
CA ILE A 113 -29.70 17.10 -7.39
C ILE A 113 -29.88 18.24 -6.39
N PRO A 114 -30.81 18.14 -5.45
CA PRO A 114 -30.93 19.11 -4.35
C PRO A 114 -29.65 19.15 -3.51
N SER A 115 -29.10 20.34 -3.24
CA SER A 115 -27.86 20.50 -2.48
C SER A 115 -27.97 20.03 -1.03
N ASN A 116 -29.18 20.00 -0.46
CA ASN A 116 -29.41 19.60 0.92
C ASN A 116 -29.22 18.10 1.20
N VAL A 117 -29.11 17.26 0.14
CA VAL A 117 -28.76 15.84 0.27
C VAL A 117 -27.26 15.57 0.19
N LEU A 118 -26.44 16.62 0.09
CA LEU A 118 -24.98 16.54 0.01
C LEU A 118 -24.32 16.93 1.32
N SER A 119 -23.20 16.27 1.63
CA SER A 119 -22.32 16.62 2.75
C SER A 119 -20.86 16.74 2.29
N ASP A 120 -20.07 17.45 3.11
CA ASP A 120 -18.63 17.60 2.94
C ASP A 120 -17.84 16.40 3.51
N ASP A 121 -18.54 15.31 3.87
CA ASP A 121 -17.94 14.09 4.44
C ASP A 121 -17.16 13.32 3.34
N VAL A 122 -16.05 13.91 2.93
CA VAL A 122 -15.09 13.39 1.94
C VAL A 122 -13.71 13.39 2.59
N LEU A 123 -13.04 12.26 2.57
CA LEU A 123 -11.73 12.11 3.22
C LEU A 123 -10.65 11.82 2.16
N ILE A 124 -10.08 12.86 1.58
CA ILE A 124 -8.98 12.75 0.64
C ILE A 124 -7.67 12.61 1.42
N SER A 125 -7.00 11.48 1.22
CA SER A 125 -5.75 11.20 1.92
C SER A 125 -4.59 12.02 1.36
N ARG A 126 -3.72 12.49 2.25
CA ARG A 126 -2.39 13.05 1.94
C ARG A 126 -1.27 12.03 2.11
N TYR A 127 -1.61 10.76 2.27
CA TYR A 127 -0.63 9.68 2.26
C TYR A 127 0.02 9.59 0.88
N ALA A 128 1.33 9.35 0.86
CA ALA A 128 2.10 9.08 -0.35
C ALA A 128 3.12 7.97 -0.08
N GLY A 129 3.24 7.08 -1.05
CA GLY A 129 4.21 5.99 -1.07
C GLY A 129 5.65 6.47 -1.21
N ILE A 130 6.55 5.53 -1.39
CA ILE A 130 7.99 5.75 -1.40
C ILE A 130 8.64 5.24 -2.69
N ARG A 131 9.57 6.01 -3.23
CA ARG A 131 10.51 5.54 -4.25
C ARG A 131 11.66 4.82 -3.56
N LEU A 132 12.04 3.69 -4.13
CA LEU A 132 13.10 2.85 -3.61
C LEU A 132 14.42 3.15 -4.33
N PRO A 133 15.57 3.10 -3.63
CA PRO A 133 16.87 3.20 -4.26
C PRO A 133 17.16 1.95 -5.10
N ALA A 134 18.05 2.09 -6.08
CA ALA A 134 18.53 0.95 -6.87
C ALA A 134 19.33 -0.06 -6.03
N GLU A 135 20.01 0.42 -5.00
CA GLU A 135 20.75 -0.42 -4.06
C GLU A 135 19.80 -1.06 -3.04
N PRO A 136 20.03 -2.33 -2.68
CA PRO A 136 19.22 -2.99 -1.64
C PRO A 136 19.23 -2.22 -0.32
N LEU A 137 18.08 -2.10 0.30
CA LEU A 137 17.96 -1.50 1.63
C LEU A 137 18.64 -2.40 2.69
N PRO A 138 19.40 -1.83 3.62
CA PRO A 138 20.12 -2.59 4.65
C PRO A 138 19.15 -3.29 5.63
N TYR A 139 17.97 -2.73 5.83
CA TYR A 139 16.90 -3.27 6.67
C TYR A 139 15.56 -3.19 5.96
N PRO A 140 14.63 -4.12 6.24
CA PRO A 140 13.26 -4.00 5.78
C PRO A 140 12.63 -2.70 6.27
N VAL A 141 11.83 -2.06 5.43
CA VAL A 141 11.06 -0.87 5.76
C VAL A 141 9.63 -1.27 6.08
N ALA A 142 9.04 -0.59 7.06
CA ALA A 142 7.63 -0.73 7.38
C ALA A 142 6.99 0.63 7.66
N TRP A 143 5.67 0.67 7.54
CA TRP A 143 4.85 1.80 8.00
C TRP A 143 4.21 1.48 9.34
N ILE A 144 4.21 2.44 10.25
CA ILE A 144 3.42 2.40 11.49
C ILE A 144 1.94 2.54 11.11
N MET A 145 1.10 1.60 11.58
CA MET A 145 -0.29 1.48 11.14
C MET A 145 -1.29 2.24 12.02
N ARG A 146 -0.89 2.69 13.20
CA ARG A 146 -1.70 3.52 14.10
C ARG A 146 -0.82 4.44 14.93
N HIS A 147 -1.42 5.46 15.53
CA HIS A 147 -0.73 6.31 16.49
C HIS A 147 -0.35 5.51 17.73
N LEU A 148 0.93 5.52 18.12
CA LEU A 148 1.41 4.79 19.29
C LEU A 148 2.74 5.35 19.81
N ASN A 149 3.05 5.03 21.07
CA ASN A 149 4.42 5.05 21.58
C ASN A 149 4.97 3.62 21.51
N PRO A 150 6.20 3.38 21.01
CA PRO A 150 6.83 2.08 21.09
C PRO A 150 7.01 1.60 22.54
N ALA A 151 6.95 0.29 22.77
CA ALA A 151 7.32 -0.28 24.05
C ALA A 151 8.84 -0.21 24.25
N ALA A 152 9.31 -0.09 25.51
CA ALA A 152 10.74 -0.08 25.82
C ALA A 152 11.37 -1.48 25.66
N GLU A 153 10.58 -2.54 25.89
CA GLU A 153 10.98 -3.93 25.74
C GLU A 153 9.89 -4.68 24.93
N PRO A 154 10.24 -5.76 24.22
CA PRO A 154 9.26 -6.55 23.50
C PRO A 154 8.29 -7.22 24.49
N GLY A 155 7.00 -7.21 24.19
CA GLY A 155 5.94 -7.73 25.06
C GLY A 155 5.48 -6.78 26.16
N ALA A 156 6.12 -5.63 26.33
CA ALA A 156 5.72 -4.63 27.32
C ALA A 156 4.62 -3.68 26.81
N ASP A 157 4.02 -2.93 27.71
CA ASP A 157 3.12 -1.84 27.40
C ASP A 157 3.87 -0.68 26.71
N PRO A 158 3.18 0.19 25.94
CA PRO A 158 3.75 1.39 25.36
C PRO A 158 4.46 2.25 26.42
N SER A 159 5.62 2.81 26.08
CA SER A 159 6.44 3.62 26.97
C SER A 159 6.25 5.12 26.68
N ASP A 160 5.85 5.91 27.67
CA ASP A 160 5.76 7.37 27.56
C ASP A 160 7.15 8.04 27.37
N PHE A 161 8.24 7.32 27.62
CA PHE A 161 9.61 7.80 27.37
C PHE A 161 10.02 7.68 25.91
N ASN A 162 9.34 6.82 25.12
CA ASN A 162 9.57 6.67 23.71
C ASN A 162 8.79 7.72 22.89
N PRO A 163 9.31 8.13 21.72
CA PRO A 163 8.66 9.13 20.89
C PRO A 163 7.27 8.64 20.44
N PHE A 164 6.31 9.56 20.39
CA PHE A 164 5.02 9.29 19.81
C PHE A 164 5.13 9.19 18.28
N LEU A 165 4.75 8.04 17.73
CA LEU A 165 4.76 7.79 16.30
C LEU A 165 3.37 7.96 15.72
N TYR A 166 3.31 8.73 14.64
CA TYR A 166 2.08 8.90 13.88
C TYR A 166 1.88 7.72 12.90
N ARG A 167 0.64 7.44 12.59
CA ARG A 167 0.31 6.53 11.50
C ARG A 167 1.03 6.96 10.21
N TYR A 168 1.51 6.00 9.43
CA TYR A 168 2.30 6.17 8.23
C TYR A 168 3.76 6.63 8.45
N THR A 169 4.22 6.77 9.69
CA THR A 169 5.66 6.93 9.95
C THR A 169 6.41 5.70 9.41
N LYS A 170 7.45 5.95 8.62
CA LYS A 170 8.33 4.90 8.08
C LYS A 170 9.41 4.56 9.10
N VAL A 171 9.66 3.28 9.28
CA VAL A 171 10.67 2.77 10.22
C VAL A 171 11.50 1.65 9.59
N ASN A 172 12.75 1.51 10.00
CA ASN A 172 13.53 0.31 9.75
C ASN A 172 13.13 -0.79 10.75
N LEU A 173 13.01 -2.01 10.27
CA LEU A 173 12.85 -3.18 11.13
C LEU A 173 14.22 -3.82 11.32
N TYR A 174 14.92 -3.47 12.41
CA TYR A 174 16.30 -3.91 12.63
C TYR A 174 16.41 -5.39 12.98
N THR A 175 15.51 -5.86 13.84
CA THR A 175 15.39 -7.27 14.23
C THR A 175 13.99 -7.54 14.79
N TYR A 176 13.72 -8.79 15.18
CA TYR A 176 12.51 -9.14 15.90
C TYR A 176 12.75 -10.24 16.92
N VAL A 177 11.86 -10.33 17.88
CA VAL A 177 11.71 -11.46 18.80
C VAL A 177 10.27 -11.98 18.75
N GLU A 178 10.07 -13.25 19.07
CA GLU A 178 8.73 -13.83 19.16
C GLU A 178 8.34 -13.99 20.63
N ILE A 179 7.16 -13.48 20.98
CA ILE A 179 6.56 -13.62 22.31
C ILE A 179 5.11 -14.05 22.09
N ASP A 180 4.73 -15.16 22.71
CA ASP A 180 3.38 -15.74 22.63
C ASP A 180 2.89 -15.98 21.19
N GLY A 181 3.82 -16.29 20.26
CA GLY A 181 3.52 -16.53 18.84
C GLY A 181 3.40 -15.28 18.00
N PHE A 182 3.69 -14.10 18.54
CA PHE A 182 3.68 -12.81 17.83
C PHE A 182 5.07 -12.20 17.76
N ARG A 183 5.35 -11.52 16.63
CA ARG A 183 6.62 -10.81 16.43
C ARG A 183 6.55 -9.42 17.01
N TRP A 184 7.60 -9.06 17.73
CA TRP A 184 7.90 -7.72 18.18
C TRP A 184 9.13 -7.24 17.45
N TYR A 185 8.99 -6.18 16.68
CA TYR A 185 10.05 -5.60 15.86
C TYR A 185 10.75 -4.48 16.61
N GLN A 186 12.10 -4.50 16.61
CA GLN A 186 12.90 -3.38 17.06
C GLN A 186 12.97 -2.34 15.94
N ILE A 187 12.60 -1.10 16.25
CA ILE A 187 12.60 0.03 15.32
C ILE A 187 13.53 1.16 15.74
N GLY A 188 14.19 1.03 16.89
CA GLY A 188 15.16 1.95 17.47
C GLY A 188 15.66 1.46 18.82
N PRO A 189 16.63 2.18 19.45
CA PRO A 189 17.08 1.88 20.80
C PRO A 189 15.91 1.88 21.77
N GLU A 190 15.71 0.76 22.48
CA GLU A 190 14.60 0.57 23.42
C GLU A 190 13.21 0.89 22.81
N GLN A 191 13.03 0.67 21.47
CA GLN A 191 11.80 0.93 20.77
C GLN A 191 11.33 -0.33 20.05
N TRP A 192 10.24 -0.90 20.57
CA TRP A 192 9.67 -2.14 20.07
C TRP A 192 8.19 -1.96 19.70
N VAL A 193 7.80 -2.55 18.57
CA VAL A 193 6.43 -2.51 18.08
C VAL A 193 5.93 -3.91 17.76
N HIS A 194 4.69 -4.17 18.15
CA HIS A 194 4.02 -5.43 17.85
C HIS A 194 3.72 -5.55 16.35
N GLN A 195 3.79 -6.77 15.80
CA GLN A 195 3.58 -7.02 14.36
C GLN A 195 2.28 -6.45 13.80
N PHE A 196 1.20 -6.36 14.56
CA PHE A 196 -0.07 -5.77 14.11
C PHE A 196 -0.06 -4.24 14.02
N ASN A 197 1.02 -3.61 14.44
CA ASN A 197 1.18 -2.16 14.37
C ASN A 197 2.04 -1.71 13.20
N VAL A 198 2.50 -2.64 12.37
CA VAL A 198 3.34 -2.34 11.20
C VAL A 198 2.81 -3.05 9.96
N ALA A 199 2.95 -2.42 8.80
CA ALA A 199 2.83 -3.03 7.49
C ALA A 199 4.20 -3.06 6.83
N LYS A 200 4.71 -4.25 6.51
CA LYS A 200 6.08 -4.43 6.00
C LYS A 200 6.11 -4.35 4.48
N MET A 201 7.08 -3.63 3.98
CA MET A 201 7.49 -3.73 2.58
C MET A 201 8.50 -4.88 2.43
N THR A 202 8.06 -5.97 1.80
CA THR A 202 8.90 -7.14 1.56
C THR A 202 8.99 -7.40 0.05
N PRO A 203 10.06 -6.96 -0.63
CA PRO A 203 10.26 -7.29 -2.04
C PRO A 203 10.30 -8.80 -2.26
N ILE A 204 9.68 -9.25 -3.33
CA ILE A 204 9.66 -10.65 -3.73
C ILE A 204 10.45 -10.85 -5.03
N GLN A 205 10.88 -12.08 -5.28
CA GLN A 205 11.43 -12.44 -6.57
C GLN A 205 10.34 -12.40 -7.64
N ARG A 206 10.70 -11.99 -8.86
CA ARG A 206 9.77 -11.97 -9.98
C ARG A 206 9.22 -13.37 -10.24
N PRO A 207 7.90 -13.59 -10.21
CA PRO A 207 7.31 -14.86 -10.61
C PRO A 207 7.67 -15.20 -12.05
N ALA A 208 7.94 -16.49 -12.33
CA ALA A 208 8.38 -16.93 -13.63
C ALA A 208 7.36 -16.66 -14.75
N GLU A 209 6.09 -16.59 -14.38
CA GLU A 209 4.95 -16.34 -15.27
C GLU A 209 4.77 -14.86 -15.62
N VAL A 210 5.43 -13.93 -14.90
CA VAL A 210 5.40 -12.49 -15.22
C VAL A 210 6.28 -12.24 -16.44
N GLU A 211 5.67 -11.87 -17.57
CA GLU A 211 6.36 -11.64 -18.82
C GLU A 211 6.76 -10.17 -19.04
N THR A 212 6.02 -9.22 -18.45
CA THR A 212 6.22 -7.78 -18.64
C THR A 212 7.44 -7.26 -17.87
N HIS A 213 8.14 -6.26 -18.42
CA HIS A 213 9.27 -5.64 -17.73
C HIS A 213 8.79 -4.86 -16.48
N LYS A 214 7.71 -4.09 -16.62
CA LYS A 214 7.04 -3.42 -15.51
C LYS A 214 5.95 -4.32 -14.94
N TRP A 215 5.96 -4.53 -13.64
CA TRP A 215 4.96 -5.33 -12.95
C TRP A 215 4.79 -4.87 -11.51
N VAL A 216 3.69 -5.23 -10.89
CA VAL A 216 3.42 -4.96 -9.47
C VAL A 216 3.15 -6.24 -8.71
N GLY A 217 3.71 -6.33 -7.50
CA GLY A 217 3.38 -7.33 -6.50
C GLY A 217 2.46 -6.72 -5.44
N ILE A 218 1.32 -7.35 -5.19
CA ILE A 218 0.32 -6.91 -4.20
C ILE A 218 0.24 -7.95 -3.10
N ASP A 219 0.65 -7.57 -1.88
CA ASP A 219 0.56 -8.42 -0.71
C ASP A 219 -0.74 -8.13 0.06
N LEU A 220 -1.66 -9.09 0.02
CA LEU A 220 -2.96 -8.98 0.70
C LEU A 220 -2.87 -9.12 2.23
N TYR A 221 -1.78 -9.68 2.76
CA TYR A 221 -1.55 -9.75 4.21
C TYR A 221 -1.01 -8.42 4.74
N GLU A 222 0.06 -7.91 4.16
CA GLU A 222 0.69 -6.65 4.56
C GLU A 222 -0.08 -5.42 4.04
N GLN A 223 -1.03 -5.59 3.11
CA GLN A 223 -1.76 -4.51 2.45
C GLN A 223 -0.80 -3.51 1.78
N THR A 224 0.17 -4.04 1.05
CA THR A 224 1.19 -3.28 0.34
C THR A 224 1.21 -3.59 -1.14
N LEU A 225 1.63 -2.62 -1.95
CA LEU A 225 1.94 -2.78 -3.36
C LEU A 225 3.38 -2.35 -3.59
N ILE A 226 4.14 -3.18 -4.32
CA ILE A 226 5.50 -2.88 -4.76
C ILE A 226 5.53 -2.92 -6.28
N ALA A 227 6.04 -1.85 -6.92
CA ALA A 227 6.27 -1.79 -8.35
C ALA A 227 7.72 -2.15 -8.69
N TYR A 228 7.90 -2.88 -9.80
CA TYR A 228 9.19 -3.42 -10.22
C TYR A 228 9.49 -3.10 -11.68
N GLU A 229 10.77 -2.87 -11.97
CA GLU A 229 11.37 -2.89 -13.30
C GLU A 229 12.30 -4.12 -13.40
N GLY A 230 11.88 -5.15 -14.11
CA GLY A 230 12.53 -6.47 -14.08
C GLY A 230 12.52 -7.04 -12.67
N GLU A 231 13.71 -7.22 -12.07
CA GLU A 231 13.88 -7.71 -10.69
C GLU A 231 14.01 -6.57 -9.66
N THR A 232 14.10 -5.31 -10.10
CA THR A 232 14.39 -4.17 -9.24
C THR A 232 13.11 -3.54 -8.72
N PRO A 233 12.87 -3.50 -7.40
CA PRO A 233 11.77 -2.75 -6.83
C PRO A 233 12.08 -1.25 -6.93
N VAL A 234 11.13 -0.47 -7.47
CA VAL A 234 11.31 0.97 -7.72
C VAL A 234 10.38 1.86 -6.89
N PHE A 235 9.26 1.32 -6.45
CA PHE A 235 8.27 2.04 -5.67
C PHE A 235 7.51 1.10 -4.74
N ALA A 236 7.07 1.60 -3.59
CA ALA A 236 6.20 0.86 -2.67
C ALA A 236 5.18 1.79 -2.00
N THR A 237 4.00 1.24 -1.74
CA THR A 237 2.92 1.96 -1.07
C THR A 237 2.02 1.03 -0.26
N LEU A 238 1.28 1.60 0.69
CA LEU A 238 0.14 0.96 1.34
C LEU A 238 -1.09 1.02 0.43
N ILE A 239 -1.88 -0.04 0.47
CA ILE A 239 -3.12 -0.16 -0.28
C ILE A 239 -4.30 -0.51 0.65
N SER A 240 -5.51 -0.50 0.09
CA SER A 240 -6.66 -1.13 0.72
C SER A 240 -7.31 -2.09 -0.28
N SER A 241 -7.16 -3.38 -0.05
CA SER A 241 -7.76 -4.43 -0.87
C SER A 241 -9.21 -4.73 -0.47
N GLY A 242 -9.81 -5.72 -1.12
CA GLY A 242 -11.17 -6.17 -0.87
C GLY A 242 -11.40 -6.71 0.53
N LEU A 243 -12.59 -6.43 1.09
CA LEU A 243 -13.08 -7.04 2.33
C LEU A 243 -13.25 -8.56 2.15
N GLU A 244 -13.35 -9.29 3.24
CA GLU A 244 -13.54 -10.76 3.21
C GLU A 244 -14.76 -11.18 2.37
N LYS A 245 -15.85 -10.41 2.44
CA LYS A 245 -17.07 -10.65 1.67
C LYS A 245 -16.89 -10.42 0.15
N TRP A 246 -15.94 -9.56 -0.22
CA TRP A 246 -15.63 -9.19 -1.61
C TRP A 246 -14.10 -9.15 -1.78
N PRO A 247 -13.43 -10.31 -1.79
CA PRO A 247 -11.98 -10.37 -1.79
C PRO A 247 -11.39 -9.87 -3.10
N THR A 248 -10.19 -9.31 -3.04
CA THR A 248 -9.30 -9.22 -4.19
C THR A 248 -8.76 -10.61 -4.47
N ASN A 249 -8.86 -11.10 -5.71
CA ASN A 249 -8.42 -12.44 -6.07
C ASN A 249 -6.90 -12.54 -6.13
N GLU A 250 -6.34 -13.63 -5.57
CA GLU A 250 -4.93 -13.96 -5.76
C GLU A 250 -4.68 -14.53 -7.16
N GLY A 251 -3.52 -14.26 -7.74
CA GLY A 251 -3.13 -14.74 -9.06
C GLY A 251 -2.28 -13.76 -9.84
N LEU A 252 -2.02 -14.10 -11.10
CA LEU A 252 -1.36 -13.24 -12.06
C LEU A 252 -2.39 -12.71 -13.08
N PHE A 253 -2.43 -11.41 -13.20
CA PHE A 253 -3.32 -10.68 -14.09
C PHE A 253 -2.52 -9.69 -14.92
N ASN A 254 -3.19 -9.06 -15.91
CA ASN A 254 -2.64 -7.95 -16.67
C ASN A 254 -3.65 -6.80 -16.70
N VAL A 255 -3.17 -5.57 -16.65
CA VAL A 255 -4.02 -4.42 -16.89
C VAL A 255 -4.50 -4.47 -18.34
N TYR A 256 -5.81 -4.39 -18.55
CA TYR A 256 -6.43 -4.48 -19.87
C TYR A 256 -7.25 -3.25 -20.25
N LEU A 257 -7.57 -2.39 -19.28
CA LEU A 257 -8.36 -1.17 -19.51
C LEU A 257 -7.95 -0.07 -18.53
N ARG A 258 -7.81 1.18 -19.04
CA ARG A 258 -7.36 2.32 -18.26
C ARG A 258 -8.24 3.53 -18.47
N PHE A 259 -8.47 4.27 -17.39
CA PHE A 259 -9.12 5.57 -17.41
C PHE A 259 -8.40 6.54 -16.49
N GLU A 260 -8.21 7.77 -16.94
CA GLU A 260 -7.79 8.84 -16.03
C GLU A 260 -8.86 9.09 -14.96
N ARG A 261 -10.13 8.97 -15.37
CA ARG A 261 -11.30 9.06 -14.49
C ARG A 261 -12.44 8.21 -15.01
N THR A 262 -13.17 7.58 -14.11
CA THR A 262 -14.34 6.78 -14.46
C THR A 262 -15.36 6.77 -13.31
N THR A 263 -16.60 6.45 -13.61
CA THR A 263 -17.61 6.18 -12.59
C THR A 263 -17.60 4.70 -12.25
N MET A 264 -17.54 4.38 -10.96
CA MET A 264 -17.66 3.03 -10.43
C MET A 264 -18.97 2.89 -9.64
N SER A 265 -19.73 1.85 -9.92
CA SER A 265 -20.94 1.54 -9.17
C SER A 265 -21.16 0.04 -9.09
N GLY A 266 -21.80 -0.41 -8.04
CA GLY A 266 -22.11 -1.82 -7.87
C GLY A 266 -23.26 -2.06 -6.91
N ALA A 267 -23.71 -3.32 -6.82
CA ALA A 267 -24.80 -3.77 -5.95
C ALA A 267 -26.09 -2.95 -6.09
N PHE A 268 -26.47 -2.60 -7.33
CA PHE A 268 -27.68 -1.81 -7.60
C PHE A 268 -28.92 -2.46 -6.96
N GLN A 269 -29.71 -1.66 -6.22
CA GLN A 269 -30.88 -2.08 -5.45
C GLN A 269 -30.59 -3.10 -4.31
N GLN A 270 -29.32 -3.23 -3.89
CA GLN A 270 -28.93 -4.05 -2.75
C GLN A 270 -28.49 -3.15 -1.57
N GLU A 271 -28.38 -3.74 -0.40
CA GLU A 271 -27.97 -3.03 0.82
C GLU A 271 -26.56 -2.45 0.70
N ASP A 272 -25.70 -3.11 -0.07
CA ASP A 272 -24.30 -2.73 -0.29
C ASP A 272 -24.10 -1.82 -1.52
N PHE A 273 -25.14 -1.15 -2.00
CA PHE A 273 -25.05 -0.25 -3.16
C PHE A 273 -23.97 0.82 -2.95
N TYR A 274 -23.16 1.02 -3.97
CA TYR A 274 -22.23 2.13 -4.04
C TYR A 274 -22.25 2.81 -5.42
N SER A 275 -21.91 4.11 -5.43
CA SER A 275 -21.75 4.90 -6.65
C SER A 275 -20.68 5.97 -6.43
N LEU A 276 -19.62 5.92 -7.21
CA LEU A 276 -18.43 6.74 -7.07
C LEU A 276 -18.14 7.43 -8.40
N GLN A 277 -18.41 8.72 -8.50
CA GLN A 277 -18.12 9.48 -9.71
C GLN A 277 -16.62 9.87 -9.75
N GLU A 278 -16.08 9.99 -10.97
CA GLU A 278 -14.75 10.52 -11.23
C GLU A 278 -13.64 9.83 -10.43
N VAL A 279 -13.72 8.48 -10.27
CA VAL A 279 -12.65 7.69 -9.64
C VAL A 279 -11.37 7.83 -10.45
N PRO A 280 -10.27 8.38 -9.85
CA PRO A 280 -9.10 8.75 -10.62
C PRO A 280 -8.13 7.57 -10.84
N TRP A 281 -7.41 7.61 -11.98
CA TRP A 281 -6.28 6.77 -12.32
C TRP A 281 -6.58 5.27 -12.24
N THR A 282 -7.71 4.89 -12.87
CA THR A 282 -8.25 3.54 -12.81
C THR A 282 -7.59 2.62 -13.84
N MET A 283 -7.15 1.44 -13.38
CA MET A 283 -6.52 0.39 -14.17
C MET A 283 -7.18 -0.95 -13.85
N TYR A 284 -8.07 -1.43 -14.71
CA TYR A 284 -8.76 -2.70 -14.55
C TYR A 284 -7.81 -3.87 -14.90
N PHE A 285 -7.78 -4.90 -14.04
CA PHE A 285 -6.90 -6.06 -14.23
C PHE A 285 -7.60 -7.41 -14.06
N ASP A 286 -8.73 -7.49 -13.34
CA ASP A 286 -9.48 -8.74 -13.12
C ASP A 286 -10.99 -8.45 -13.12
N GLY A 287 -11.67 -8.64 -14.26
CA GLY A 287 -13.10 -8.29 -14.40
C GLY A 287 -13.37 -6.84 -13.97
N ASP A 288 -14.19 -6.64 -12.95
CA ASP A 288 -14.51 -5.30 -12.43
C ASP A 288 -13.54 -4.82 -11.34
N ILE A 289 -12.48 -5.59 -11.06
CA ILE A 289 -11.45 -5.23 -10.07
C ILE A 289 -10.37 -4.37 -10.72
N ALA A 290 -10.05 -3.24 -10.10
CA ALA A 290 -9.07 -2.27 -10.58
C ALA A 290 -8.13 -1.78 -9.49
N LEU A 291 -6.95 -1.31 -9.91
CA LEU A 291 -6.09 -0.38 -9.17
C LEU A 291 -6.63 1.03 -9.41
N HIS A 292 -6.83 1.85 -8.39
CA HIS A 292 -7.31 3.22 -8.58
C HIS A 292 -7.06 4.14 -7.38
N GLY A 293 -7.10 5.45 -7.62
CA GLY A 293 -7.05 6.44 -6.57
C GLY A 293 -8.37 6.55 -5.80
N THR A 294 -8.28 6.93 -4.53
CA THR A 294 -9.40 6.96 -3.59
C THR A 294 -9.51 8.31 -2.92
N TYR A 295 -10.70 8.91 -2.94
CA TYR A 295 -10.98 10.22 -2.33
C TYR A 295 -11.98 10.13 -1.15
N TRP A 296 -12.44 8.94 -0.77
CA TRP A 296 -13.47 8.73 0.24
C TRP A 296 -12.99 8.09 1.53
N HIS A 297 -11.70 7.72 1.63
CA HIS A 297 -11.10 7.23 2.87
C HIS A 297 -9.58 7.42 2.89
N ASP A 298 -9.03 7.36 4.11
CA ASP A 298 -7.60 7.31 4.42
C ASP A 298 -7.24 6.01 5.15
N GLY A 299 -7.84 4.89 4.72
CA GLY A 299 -7.74 3.58 5.40
C GLY A 299 -6.62 2.68 4.89
N PHE A 300 -5.57 3.19 4.22
CA PHE A 300 -4.53 2.36 3.61
C PHE A 300 -3.77 1.52 4.64
N GLY A 301 -3.42 0.28 4.23
CA GLY A 301 -2.88 -0.74 5.11
C GLY A 301 -3.93 -1.64 5.78
N TYR A 302 -5.23 -1.38 5.51
CA TYR A 302 -6.36 -2.22 5.94
C TYR A 302 -7.29 -2.49 4.77
N ARG A 303 -7.97 -3.64 4.78
CA ARG A 303 -9.01 -3.96 3.79
C ARG A 303 -10.18 -2.98 3.87
N HIS A 304 -10.70 -2.55 2.72
CA HIS A 304 -11.78 -1.57 2.69
C HIS A 304 -12.73 -1.71 1.50
N SER A 305 -12.32 -2.30 0.38
CA SER A 305 -13.03 -2.24 -0.90
C SER A 305 -13.96 -3.43 -1.16
N HIS A 306 -14.69 -3.38 -2.28
CA HIS A 306 -15.47 -4.49 -2.86
C HIS A 306 -14.64 -5.30 -3.89
N GLY A 307 -13.33 -5.44 -3.66
CA GLY A 307 -12.41 -6.19 -4.51
C GLY A 307 -11.31 -5.34 -5.14
N CYS A 308 -11.54 -4.08 -5.43
CA CYS A 308 -10.54 -3.17 -5.98
C CYS A 308 -9.36 -2.95 -5.02
N VAL A 309 -8.24 -2.56 -5.58
CA VAL A 309 -7.03 -2.15 -4.85
C VAL A 309 -6.98 -0.63 -4.79
N ASN A 310 -7.44 -0.10 -3.66
CA ASN A 310 -7.49 1.34 -3.40
C ASN A 310 -6.10 1.87 -3.03
N MET A 311 -5.72 2.98 -3.62
CA MET A 311 -4.48 3.73 -3.34
C MET A 311 -4.79 5.20 -3.05
N SER A 312 -3.84 5.94 -2.48
CA SER A 312 -3.95 7.40 -2.49
C SER A 312 -3.98 7.91 -3.94
N ILE A 313 -4.58 9.09 -4.17
CA ILE A 313 -4.61 9.69 -5.51
C ILE A 313 -3.19 9.91 -6.04
N THR A 314 -2.26 10.34 -5.17
CA THR A 314 -0.84 10.53 -5.49
C THR A 314 -0.20 9.26 -6.01
N ASP A 315 -0.40 8.14 -5.30
CA ASP A 315 0.22 6.85 -5.64
C ASP A 315 -0.40 6.23 -6.90
N ALA A 316 -1.73 6.34 -7.03
CA ALA A 316 -2.43 5.87 -8.21
C ALA A 316 -2.01 6.64 -9.47
N HIS A 317 -1.84 7.97 -9.37
CA HIS A 317 -1.33 8.80 -10.47
C HIS A 317 0.09 8.39 -10.86
N TRP A 318 0.98 8.26 -9.85
CA TRP A 318 2.36 7.84 -10.11
C TRP A 318 2.40 6.48 -10.81
N LEU A 319 1.64 5.50 -10.31
CA LEU A 319 1.59 4.16 -10.88
C LEU A 319 1.01 4.13 -12.30
N TYR A 320 -0.03 4.93 -12.53
CA TYR A 320 -0.68 5.06 -13.83
C TYR A 320 0.29 5.63 -14.88
N ASP A 321 1.01 6.70 -14.56
CA ASP A 321 1.98 7.31 -15.46
C ASP A 321 3.22 6.42 -15.63
N TRP A 322 3.82 5.95 -14.53
CA TRP A 322 4.99 5.09 -14.58
C TRP A 322 4.74 3.84 -15.43
N SER A 323 3.58 3.21 -15.29
CA SER A 323 3.28 2.00 -16.05
C SER A 323 3.11 2.24 -17.54
N ARG A 324 2.92 3.50 -17.99
CA ARG A 324 2.78 3.90 -19.39
C ARG A 324 4.05 4.47 -20.00
N ASP A 325 5.01 4.88 -19.19
CA ASP A 325 6.30 5.35 -19.68
C ASP A 325 7.02 4.22 -20.44
N GLU A 326 7.56 4.54 -21.61
CA GLU A 326 8.29 3.61 -22.49
C GLU A 326 7.40 2.57 -23.20
N LEU A 327 6.09 2.77 -23.25
CA LEU A 327 5.24 1.90 -24.06
C LEU A 327 5.64 1.99 -25.54
N ASP A 328 6.11 0.85 -26.08
CA ASP A 328 6.05 0.64 -27.52
C ASP A 328 4.57 0.56 -27.89
N ARG A 329 4.03 1.65 -28.44
CA ARG A 329 2.62 1.76 -28.85
C ARG A 329 2.21 0.72 -29.89
N SER A 330 3.12 -0.12 -30.33
CA SER A 330 2.88 -1.28 -31.19
C SER A 330 2.42 -2.52 -30.39
N VAL A 331 2.57 -2.52 -29.04
CA VAL A 331 2.10 -3.60 -28.17
C VAL A 331 0.67 -3.29 -27.71
N PRO A 332 -0.27 -4.23 -27.80
CA PRO A 332 -1.61 -4.05 -27.26
C PRO A 332 -1.58 -3.65 -25.78
N ASP A 333 -2.46 -2.70 -25.39
CA ASP A 333 -2.55 -2.15 -24.01
C ASP A 333 -2.73 -3.23 -22.91
N ASP A 334 -3.20 -4.41 -23.30
CA ASP A 334 -3.51 -5.55 -22.43
C ASP A 334 -2.29 -6.31 -21.87
N LYS A 335 -1.05 -5.92 -22.24
CA LYS A 335 0.19 -6.56 -21.80
C LYS A 335 1.20 -5.61 -21.15
N ASP A 336 0.80 -4.38 -20.86
CA ASP A 336 1.73 -3.33 -20.45
C ASP A 336 2.17 -3.44 -18.99
N LEU A 337 1.31 -3.95 -18.11
CA LEU A 337 1.55 -4.06 -16.68
C LEU A 337 0.98 -5.38 -16.16
N SER A 338 1.83 -6.27 -15.69
CA SER A 338 1.40 -7.45 -14.95
C SER A 338 1.12 -7.10 -13.48
N VAL A 339 0.05 -7.67 -12.95
CA VAL A 339 -0.40 -7.52 -11.57
C VAL A 339 -0.38 -8.89 -10.90
N TYR A 340 0.59 -9.12 -10.01
CA TYR A 340 0.71 -10.34 -9.23
C TYR A 340 0.17 -10.13 -7.84
N VAL A 341 -0.94 -10.78 -7.53
CA VAL A 341 -1.63 -10.69 -6.22
C VAL A 341 -1.34 -11.95 -5.42
N TYR A 342 -0.86 -11.79 -4.21
CA TYR A 342 -0.51 -12.89 -3.31
C TYR A 342 -0.77 -12.51 -1.85
N SER A 343 -0.65 -13.47 -0.95
CA SER A 343 -0.69 -13.24 0.49
C SER A 343 0.53 -13.82 1.18
N SER A 344 1.32 -13.02 1.88
CA SER A 344 2.49 -13.46 2.65
C SER A 344 2.12 -14.11 3.99
N GLY A 345 0.85 -14.07 4.39
CA GLY A 345 0.33 -14.64 5.63
C GLY A 345 -1.19 -14.69 5.63
N GLN A 346 -1.77 -15.17 6.74
CA GLN A 346 -3.22 -15.12 6.94
C GLN A 346 -3.60 -13.75 7.47
N TYR A 347 -4.49 -13.06 6.74
CA TYR A 347 -5.10 -11.83 7.22
C TYR A 347 -6.12 -12.16 8.32
N ASN A 348 -5.78 -11.79 9.55
CA ASN A 348 -6.69 -11.80 10.69
C ASN A 348 -6.95 -10.34 11.07
N PRO A 349 -8.13 -9.78 10.75
CA PRO A 349 -8.48 -8.38 11.03
C PRO A 349 -8.59 -8.10 12.53
#